data_e987c6309f0a91f84ac308952627df7c
#
_entry.id   e987c6309f0a91f84ac308952627df7c
#
_cell.length_a   1.000
_cell.length_b   1.000
_cell.length_c   1.000
_cell.angle_alpha   90.00
_cell.angle_beta   90.00
_cell.angle_gamma   90.00
#
_symmetry.space_group_name_H-M   'P 1'
#
loop_
_entity.id
_entity.type
_entity.pdbx_description
1 polymer ?
#
loop_
_entity_poly.entity_id
_entity_poly.type
_entity_poly.pdbx_seq_one_letter_code
_entity_poly.pdbx_strand_id
1 'polypeptide(L)'
;IDIFIIFATDLTNVLSTMAIFRQRALDEAASHQTRRFYDEEGPVSKYFGQNVLDLDKMRGYMSQQAYEAVLASVKFGAKLDRSLADEIAAGMKEWAIEMGATHYTHLFQPLTDSTAEKHEAFVSMKDGLAFEKFGGTALVQQEPDASSFPNGGLRNTFEARGYSAWDPSSPVFIMDGTLCIPSVFVSYTGEALDTKAPNLKSMHALSEAAVSVANLFDENVKSVKVNLGVEQEYFLVDESLYNARPDLMLSGRTVIGHTSAKDQQLEDHYFGAIPSRVISFMKDF
;
A
#
# COMPACT_ATOMS: atom_id res chain seq x y z
N ILE A 1 35.23 -36.17 -16.95
CA ILE A 1 35.11 -35.98 -18.43
C ILE A 1 33.64 -35.81 -18.77
N ASP A 2 32.71 -36.51 -18.10
CA ASP A 2 31.27 -36.48 -18.41
C ASP A 2 30.60 -35.15 -18.03
N ILE A 3 31.11 -34.43 -17.07
CA ILE A 3 30.55 -33.14 -16.63
C ILE A 3 30.75 -32.02 -17.68
N PHE A 4 31.81 -32.06 -18.46
CA PHE A 4 32.07 -31.05 -19.49
C PHE A 4 31.24 -31.24 -20.77
N ILE A 5 30.83 -32.47 -21.06
CA ILE A 5 29.96 -32.76 -22.21
C ILE A 5 28.51 -32.40 -21.94
N ILE A 6 28.05 -32.54 -20.69
CA ILE A 6 26.73 -32.10 -20.24
C ILE A 6 26.57 -30.58 -20.34
N PHE A 7 27.63 -29.83 -19.97
CA PHE A 7 27.59 -28.36 -20.11
C PHE A 7 27.53 -27.86 -21.55
N ALA A 8 28.19 -28.54 -22.50
CA ALA A 8 28.18 -28.13 -23.90
C ALA A 8 26.86 -28.46 -24.62
N THR A 9 26.21 -29.55 -24.26
CA THR A 9 24.88 -29.90 -24.74
C THR A 9 23.80 -29.03 -24.11
N ASP A 10 23.97 -28.65 -22.84
CA ASP A 10 23.05 -27.77 -22.16
C ASP A 10 23.11 -26.32 -22.68
N LEU A 11 24.30 -25.83 -23.06
CA LEU A 11 24.43 -24.47 -23.62
C LEU A 11 23.71 -24.32 -24.96
N THR A 12 23.78 -25.33 -25.83
CA THR A 12 23.04 -25.32 -27.10
C THR A 12 21.53 -25.43 -26.86
N ASN A 13 21.09 -26.23 -25.90
CA ASN A 13 19.68 -26.31 -25.50
C ASN A 13 19.20 -25.03 -24.81
N VAL A 14 19.98 -24.42 -23.96
CA VAL A 14 19.68 -23.14 -23.32
C VAL A 14 19.58 -22.04 -24.35
N LEU A 15 20.49 -21.95 -25.31
CA LEU A 15 20.42 -20.96 -26.39
C LEU A 15 19.21 -21.20 -27.31
N SER A 16 18.87 -22.44 -27.62
CA SER A 16 17.67 -22.77 -28.38
C SER A 16 16.37 -22.47 -27.59
N THR A 17 16.40 -22.71 -26.29
CA THR A 17 15.27 -22.41 -25.40
C THR A 17 15.07 -20.90 -25.25
N MET A 18 16.15 -20.13 -25.13
CA MET A 18 16.06 -18.66 -25.13
C MET A 18 15.54 -18.10 -26.47
N ALA A 19 15.90 -18.72 -27.59
CA ALA A 19 15.33 -18.39 -28.90
C ALA A 19 13.83 -18.69 -28.97
N ILE A 20 13.39 -19.78 -28.36
CA ILE A 20 11.95 -20.15 -28.27
C ILE A 20 11.17 -19.12 -27.45
N PHE A 21 11.67 -18.70 -26.30
CA PHE A 21 11.00 -17.67 -25.48
C PHE A 21 10.94 -16.31 -26.20
N ARG A 22 11.99 -15.95 -26.90
CA ARG A 22 12.00 -14.74 -27.74
C ARG A 22 10.98 -14.85 -28.87
N GLN A 23 10.92 -16.00 -29.54
CA GLN A 23 9.96 -16.23 -30.61
C GLN A 23 8.50 -16.18 -30.09
N ARG A 24 8.23 -16.80 -28.95
CA ARG A 24 6.90 -16.71 -28.29
C ARG A 24 6.52 -15.26 -27.97
N ALA A 25 7.44 -14.47 -27.44
CA ALA A 25 7.18 -13.06 -27.17
C ALA A 25 6.90 -12.27 -28.43
N LEU A 26 7.57 -12.58 -29.54
CA LEU A 26 7.30 -11.97 -30.85
C LEU A 26 5.95 -12.42 -31.43
N ASP A 27 5.62 -13.70 -31.33
CA ASP A 27 4.35 -14.24 -31.81
C ASP A 27 3.18 -13.65 -31.01
N GLU A 28 3.35 -13.52 -29.68
CA GLU A 28 2.38 -12.87 -28.81
C GLU A 28 2.22 -11.38 -29.17
N ALA A 29 3.32 -10.65 -29.36
CA ALA A 29 3.28 -9.25 -29.76
C ALA A 29 2.63 -9.05 -31.13
N ALA A 30 2.85 -9.97 -32.08
CA ALA A 30 2.28 -9.91 -33.42
C ALA A 30 0.77 -10.24 -33.45
N SER A 31 0.32 -11.15 -32.58
CA SER A 31 -1.08 -11.55 -32.46
C SER A 31 -1.87 -10.73 -31.45
N HIS A 32 -1.21 -9.94 -30.64
CA HIS A 32 -1.81 -9.19 -29.55
C HIS A 32 -2.83 -8.17 -30.06
N GLN A 33 -4.04 -8.26 -29.54
CA GLN A 33 -5.09 -7.27 -29.76
C GLN A 33 -5.23 -6.38 -28.54
N THR A 34 -4.98 -5.10 -28.74
CA THR A 34 -5.15 -4.10 -27.69
C THR A 34 -6.59 -4.07 -27.21
N ARG A 35 -6.83 -4.35 -25.94
CA ARG A 35 -8.13 -4.08 -25.32
C ARG A 35 -8.43 -2.60 -25.40
N ARG A 36 -9.62 -2.23 -25.84
CA ARG A 36 -10.14 -0.88 -25.70
C ARG A 36 -10.78 -0.77 -24.34
N PHE A 37 -10.25 0.13 -23.53
CA PHE A 37 -10.88 0.54 -22.28
C PHE A 37 -11.79 1.73 -22.62
N TYR A 38 -13.02 1.66 -22.16
CA TYR A 38 -13.94 2.77 -22.26
C TYR A 38 -13.88 3.55 -20.95
N ASP A 39 -13.61 4.84 -21.05
CA ASP A 39 -13.74 5.73 -19.90
C ASP A 39 -15.23 5.94 -19.64
N GLU A 40 -15.76 5.28 -18.62
CA GLU A 40 -17.18 5.45 -18.26
C GLU A 40 -17.48 6.74 -17.52
N GLU A 41 -16.47 7.50 -17.07
CA GLU A 41 -16.68 8.05 -15.74
C GLU A 41 -16.65 9.57 -15.62
N GLY A 42 -16.43 10.34 -16.62
CA GLY A 42 -16.43 11.81 -16.46
C GLY A 42 -15.21 12.30 -15.66
N PRO A 43 -15.35 13.38 -14.86
CA PRO A 43 -14.21 14.01 -14.20
C PRO A 43 -13.64 13.14 -13.09
N VAL A 44 -12.30 13.13 -12.95
CA VAL A 44 -11.54 12.39 -11.93
C VAL A 44 -12.07 12.63 -10.51
N SER A 45 -12.55 13.84 -10.21
CA SER A 45 -13.12 14.19 -8.91
C SER A 45 -14.34 13.36 -8.48
N LYS A 46 -14.95 12.60 -9.39
CA LYS A 46 -16.08 11.73 -9.06
C LYS A 46 -15.67 10.39 -8.46
N TYR A 47 -14.51 9.87 -8.85
CA TYR A 47 -14.05 8.55 -8.40
C TYR A 47 -12.76 8.61 -7.58
N PHE A 48 -11.98 9.69 -7.65
CA PHE A 48 -10.78 9.86 -6.83
C PHE A 48 -11.08 9.73 -5.34
N GLY A 49 -10.40 8.82 -4.68
CA GLY A 49 -10.57 8.58 -3.25
C GLY A 49 -11.91 7.91 -2.88
N GLN A 50 -12.64 7.31 -3.82
CA GLN A 50 -13.91 6.64 -3.50
C GLN A 50 -13.76 5.55 -2.45
N ASN A 51 -12.66 4.81 -2.49
CA ASN A 51 -12.32 3.72 -1.56
C ASN A 51 -11.61 4.20 -0.29
N VAL A 52 -11.51 5.50 -0.05
CA VAL A 52 -10.88 6.09 1.14
C VAL A 52 -11.94 6.68 2.03
N LEU A 53 -11.91 6.36 3.32
CA LEU A 53 -12.74 6.99 4.34
C LEU A 53 -12.09 8.31 4.77
N ASP A 54 -12.33 9.36 4.01
CA ASP A 54 -11.87 10.71 4.33
C ASP A 54 -12.70 11.35 5.45
N LEU A 55 -12.26 12.52 5.91
CA LEU A 55 -12.92 13.24 6.99
C LEU A 55 -14.37 13.67 6.66
N ASP A 56 -14.69 13.90 5.39
CA ASP A 56 -16.04 14.28 5.01
C ASP A 56 -17.00 13.09 5.05
N LYS A 57 -16.54 11.92 4.58
CA LYS A 57 -17.31 10.67 4.69
C LYS A 57 -17.49 10.24 6.14
N MET A 58 -16.47 10.39 6.99
CA MET A 58 -16.53 10.02 8.41
C MET A 58 -17.72 10.67 9.14
N ARG A 59 -18.13 11.87 8.76
CA ARG A 59 -19.27 12.57 9.36
C ARG A 59 -20.60 11.82 9.25
N GLY A 60 -20.73 10.98 8.21
CA GLY A 60 -21.94 10.18 7.98
C GLY A 60 -22.00 8.91 8.83
N TYR A 61 -20.87 8.45 9.38
CA TYR A 61 -20.75 7.17 10.07
C TYR A 61 -20.40 7.25 11.56
N MET A 62 -20.15 8.45 12.08
CA MET A 62 -19.72 8.65 13.47
C MET A 62 -20.52 9.76 14.13
N SER A 63 -20.58 9.75 15.48
CA SER A 63 -21.10 10.90 16.20
C SER A 63 -20.19 12.12 16.02
N GLN A 64 -20.76 13.29 16.29
CA GLN A 64 -20.02 14.55 16.24
C GLN A 64 -18.79 14.49 17.17
N GLN A 65 -18.91 13.90 18.35
CA GLN A 65 -17.83 13.79 19.32
C GLN A 65 -16.69 12.89 18.81
N ALA A 66 -17.01 11.73 18.26
CA ALA A 66 -16.02 10.81 17.68
C ALA A 66 -15.32 11.46 16.47
N TYR A 67 -16.07 12.10 15.60
CA TYR A 67 -15.54 12.84 14.45
C TYR A 67 -14.58 13.96 14.88
N GLU A 68 -14.96 14.80 15.86
CA GLU A 68 -14.11 15.88 16.36
C GLU A 68 -12.82 15.36 16.99
N ALA A 69 -12.87 14.22 17.68
CA ALA A 69 -11.69 13.60 18.25
C ALA A 69 -10.71 13.11 17.15
N VAL A 70 -11.22 12.46 16.10
CA VAL A 70 -10.39 12.07 14.95
C VAL A 70 -9.84 13.31 14.24
N LEU A 71 -10.65 14.33 14.01
CA LEU A 71 -10.25 15.57 13.38
C LEU A 71 -9.12 16.27 14.18
N ALA A 72 -9.23 16.32 15.50
CA ALA A 72 -8.22 16.89 16.37
C ALA A 72 -6.90 16.09 16.32
N SER A 73 -7.01 14.75 16.25
CA SER A 73 -5.85 13.88 16.09
C SER A 73 -5.15 14.13 14.75
N VAL A 74 -5.89 14.19 13.65
CA VAL A 74 -5.36 14.43 12.30
C VAL A 74 -4.73 15.82 12.17
N LYS A 75 -5.37 16.86 12.72
CA LYS A 75 -4.92 18.25 12.56
C LYS A 75 -3.84 18.67 13.51
N PHE A 76 -3.88 18.19 14.74
CA PHE A 76 -3.07 18.70 15.84
C PHE A 76 -2.28 17.61 16.58
N GLY A 77 -2.37 16.34 16.15
CA GLY A 77 -1.73 15.22 16.84
C GLY A 77 -2.32 14.97 18.24
N ALA A 78 -3.57 15.37 18.49
CA ALA A 78 -4.23 15.14 19.76
C ALA A 78 -4.41 13.64 20.02
N LYS A 79 -4.20 13.23 21.28
CA LYS A 79 -4.42 11.82 21.66
C LYS A 79 -5.91 11.49 21.59
N LEU A 80 -6.25 10.38 20.95
CA LEU A 80 -7.60 9.85 20.95
C LEU A 80 -7.92 9.22 22.31
N ASP A 81 -9.11 9.53 22.81
CA ASP A 81 -9.66 8.86 24.00
C ASP A 81 -10.08 7.44 23.61
N ARG A 82 -9.59 6.47 24.35
CA ARG A 82 -9.97 5.05 24.16
C ARG A 82 -11.47 4.80 24.33
N SER A 83 -12.16 5.63 25.09
CA SER A 83 -13.63 5.52 25.25
C SER A 83 -14.40 5.72 23.95
N LEU A 84 -13.82 6.46 22.96
CA LEU A 84 -14.40 6.69 21.65
C LEU A 84 -14.00 5.65 20.61
N ALA A 85 -13.04 4.78 20.93
CA ALA A 85 -12.49 3.82 19.97
C ALA A 85 -13.54 2.83 19.45
N ASP A 86 -14.46 2.38 20.30
CA ASP A 86 -15.55 1.47 19.91
C ASP A 86 -16.52 2.14 18.93
N GLU A 87 -16.83 3.40 19.15
CA GLU A 87 -17.72 4.15 18.27
C GLU A 87 -17.06 4.43 16.91
N ILE A 88 -15.79 4.84 16.92
CA ILE A 88 -15.01 5.04 15.70
C ILE A 88 -14.92 3.74 14.90
N ALA A 89 -14.60 2.63 15.57
CA ALA A 89 -14.55 1.31 14.95
C ALA A 89 -15.90 0.89 14.34
N ALA A 90 -16.98 1.13 15.05
CA ALA A 90 -18.32 0.82 14.55
C ALA A 90 -18.64 1.59 13.26
N GLY A 91 -18.35 2.89 13.22
CA GLY A 91 -18.53 3.69 12.02
C GLY A 91 -17.63 3.27 10.85
N MET A 92 -16.37 2.96 11.12
CA MET A 92 -15.46 2.42 10.09
C MET A 92 -15.96 1.08 9.53
N LYS A 93 -16.45 0.19 10.40
CA LYS A 93 -17.01 -1.10 10.00
C LYS A 93 -18.25 -0.92 9.12
N GLU A 94 -19.18 -0.04 9.51
CA GLU A 94 -20.41 0.23 8.76
C GLU A 94 -20.06 0.68 7.35
N TRP A 95 -19.21 1.68 7.21
CA TRP A 95 -18.72 2.14 5.92
C TRP A 95 -18.04 1.02 5.13
N ALA A 96 -17.16 0.25 5.76
CA ALA A 96 -16.42 -0.81 5.09
C ALA A 96 -17.35 -1.91 4.54
N ILE A 97 -18.38 -2.30 5.29
CA ILE A 97 -19.37 -3.29 4.87
C ILE A 97 -20.21 -2.74 3.71
N GLU A 98 -20.62 -1.48 3.75
CA GLU A 98 -21.32 -0.83 2.63
C GLU A 98 -20.46 -0.81 1.36
N MET A 99 -19.16 -0.65 1.52
CA MET A 99 -18.18 -0.73 0.42
C MET A 99 -17.84 -2.17 0.00
N GLY A 100 -18.50 -3.19 0.58
CA GLY A 100 -18.31 -4.59 0.24
C GLY A 100 -17.14 -5.29 0.93
N ALA A 101 -16.51 -4.68 1.92
CA ALA A 101 -15.44 -5.32 2.67
C ALA A 101 -15.98 -6.40 3.62
N THR A 102 -15.27 -7.51 3.71
CA THR A 102 -15.57 -8.64 4.60
C THR A 102 -14.49 -8.84 5.66
N HIS A 103 -13.33 -8.25 5.46
CA HIS A 103 -12.15 -8.39 6.29
C HIS A 103 -11.55 -7.01 6.63
N TYR A 104 -10.68 -6.99 7.63
CA TYR A 104 -9.84 -5.85 7.96
C TYR A 104 -8.41 -6.30 8.21
N THR A 105 -7.47 -5.39 8.07
CA THR A 105 -6.05 -5.63 8.37
C THR A 105 -5.38 -4.37 8.92
N HIS A 106 -4.48 -4.54 9.90
CA HIS A 106 -3.49 -3.53 10.21
C HIS A 106 -2.37 -3.62 9.20
N LEU A 107 -2.16 -2.53 8.47
CA LEU A 107 -1.20 -2.43 7.36
C LEU A 107 -0.01 -1.59 7.79
N PHE A 108 1.20 -2.15 7.74
CA PHE A 108 2.43 -1.46 8.13
C PHE A 108 3.64 -1.99 7.33
N GLN A 109 4.76 -1.27 7.35
CA GLN A 109 6.01 -1.64 6.69
C GLN A 109 7.04 -2.05 7.75
N PRO A 110 7.16 -3.34 8.09
CA PRO A 110 8.12 -3.82 9.07
C PRO A 110 9.57 -3.67 8.58
N LEU A 111 10.53 -3.66 9.51
CA LEU A 111 11.96 -3.62 9.18
C LEU A 111 12.45 -4.87 8.43
N THR A 112 11.63 -5.92 8.36
CA THR A 112 11.88 -7.12 7.56
C THR A 112 11.64 -6.92 6.06
N ASP A 113 11.25 -5.74 5.62
CA ASP A 113 10.95 -5.34 4.25
C ASP A 113 9.48 -5.53 3.82
N SER A 114 9.10 -4.78 2.76
CA SER A 114 7.76 -4.78 2.15
C SER A 114 6.61 -4.47 3.15
N THR A 115 5.38 -4.72 2.74
CA THR A 115 4.19 -4.45 3.56
C THR A 115 3.77 -5.69 4.31
N ALA A 116 3.47 -5.56 5.59
CA ALA A 116 2.88 -6.62 6.41
C ALA A 116 1.38 -6.40 6.54
N GLU A 117 0.63 -7.49 6.45
CA GLU A 117 -0.81 -7.56 6.54
C GLU A 117 -1.23 -8.80 7.33
N LYS A 118 -2.20 -8.62 8.23
CA LYS A 118 -2.84 -9.71 8.93
C LYS A 118 -4.35 -9.57 8.79
N HIS A 119 -4.90 -10.28 7.83
CA HIS A 119 -6.32 -10.23 7.54
C HIS A 119 -7.14 -10.96 8.60
N GLU A 120 -8.15 -10.29 9.12
CA GLU A 120 -9.16 -10.84 10.02
C GLU A 120 -10.55 -10.54 9.48
N ALA A 121 -11.48 -11.51 9.60
CA ALA A 121 -12.84 -11.31 9.15
C ALA A 121 -13.65 -10.45 10.15
N PHE A 122 -14.58 -9.64 9.64
CA PHE A 122 -15.58 -8.93 10.45
C PHE A 122 -16.61 -9.88 11.04
N VAL A 123 -16.20 -11.00 11.63
CA VAL A 123 -17.13 -11.99 12.12
C VAL A 123 -16.85 -12.37 13.59
N SER A 124 -17.91 -12.55 14.33
CA SER A 124 -17.88 -13.16 15.67
C SER A 124 -19.06 -14.12 15.82
N MET A 125 -18.97 -15.00 16.80
CA MET A 125 -20.03 -15.98 17.06
C MET A 125 -20.63 -15.72 18.45
N LYS A 126 -21.95 -15.75 18.54
CA LYS A 126 -22.66 -15.71 19.81
C LYS A 126 -23.86 -16.65 19.73
N ASP A 127 -23.97 -17.55 20.67
CA ASP A 127 -25.10 -18.52 20.77
C ASP A 127 -25.31 -19.33 19.46
N GLY A 128 -24.21 -19.65 18.76
CA GLY A 128 -24.24 -20.38 17.49
C GLY A 128 -24.58 -19.54 16.24
N LEU A 129 -24.79 -18.24 16.39
CA LEU A 129 -25.06 -17.32 15.30
C LEU A 129 -23.84 -16.45 14.99
N ALA A 130 -23.56 -16.28 13.72
CA ALA A 130 -22.54 -15.35 13.24
C ALA A 130 -23.11 -13.93 13.17
N PHE A 131 -22.27 -12.95 13.49
CA PHE A 131 -22.58 -11.53 13.35
C PHE A 131 -21.31 -10.73 13.10
N GLU A 132 -21.44 -9.60 12.43
CA GLU A 132 -20.34 -8.70 12.14
C GLU A 132 -19.87 -7.95 13.38
N LYS A 133 -18.58 -8.09 13.69
CA LYS A 133 -17.96 -7.43 14.84
C LYS A 133 -16.62 -6.80 14.45
N PHE A 134 -16.47 -5.54 14.81
CA PHE A 134 -15.20 -4.83 14.82
C PHE A 134 -15.29 -3.78 15.91
N GLY A 135 -14.44 -3.85 16.91
CA GLY A 135 -14.47 -2.95 18.07
C GLY A 135 -13.18 -2.16 18.22
N GLY A 136 -13.22 -1.20 19.12
CA GLY A 136 -12.09 -0.29 19.36
C GLY A 136 -10.79 -0.99 19.71
N THR A 137 -10.81 -2.11 20.39
CA THR A 137 -9.60 -2.88 20.67
C THR A 137 -8.95 -3.38 19.38
N ALA A 138 -9.74 -3.92 18.45
CA ALA A 138 -9.23 -4.41 17.18
C ALA A 138 -8.77 -3.26 16.27
N LEU A 139 -9.42 -2.07 16.35
CA LEU A 139 -8.99 -0.88 15.65
C LEU A 139 -7.67 -0.33 16.18
N VAL A 140 -7.56 -0.17 17.50
CA VAL A 140 -6.45 0.59 18.10
C VAL A 140 -5.15 -0.18 18.10
N GLN A 141 -5.20 -1.50 18.34
CA GLN A 141 -3.98 -2.28 18.54
C GLN A 141 -4.20 -3.76 18.21
N GLN A 142 -3.19 -4.35 17.56
CA GLN A 142 -3.06 -5.81 17.41
C GLN A 142 -1.66 -6.26 17.78
N GLU A 143 -1.49 -7.56 17.96
CA GLU A 143 -0.20 -8.21 18.26
C GLU A 143 0.17 -9.18 17.12
N PRO A 144 0.65 -8.68 15.98
CA PRO A 144 1.11 -9.54 14.90
C PRO A 144 2.39 -10.26 15.30
N ASP A 145 2.55 -11.46 14.78
CA ASP A 145 3.79 -12.21 14.88
C ASP A 145 4.51 -12.27 13.53
N ALA A 146 5.66 -12.89 13.55
CA ALA A 146 6.51 -13.00 12.38
C ALA A 146 5.91 -13.75 11.19
N SER A 147 4.90 -14.59 11.41
CA SER A 147 4.21 -15.29 10.32
C SER A 147 3.44 -14.33 9.42
N SER A 148 3.14 -13.14 9.92
CA SER A 148 2.47 -12.05 9.18
C SER A 148 3.44 -11.13 8.42
N PHE A 149 4.75 -11.35 8.53
CA PHE A 149 5.76 -10.45 7.94
C PHE A 149 6.35 -11.01 6.65
N PRO A 150 6.49 -10.20 5.60
CA PRO A 150 7.38 -10.52 4.50
C PRO A 150 8.80 -10.80 5.05
N ASN A 151 9.49 -11.79 4.49
CA ASN A 151 10.81 -12.21 4.96
C ASN A 151 10.92 -12.49 6.48
N GLY A 152 9.83 -12.78 7.13
CA GLY A 152 9.76 -12.97 8.59
C GLY A 152 10.69 -14.05 9.13
N GLY A 153 11.10 -15.04 8.33
CA GLY A 153 12.10 -16.05 8.67
C GLY A 153 13.55 -15.53 8.73
N LEU A 154 13.83 -14.37 8.14
CA LEU A 154 15.16 -13.76 8.07
C LEU A 154 15.39 -12.65 9.12
N ARG A 155 14.42 -12.38 9.96
CA ARG A 155 14.45 -11.30 10.94
C ARG A 155 15.29 -11.63 12.15
N ASN A 156 15.68 -10.59 12.90
CA ASN A 156 16.24 -10.75 14.24
C ASN A 156 15.16 -11.15 15.26
N THR A 157 15.56 -11.80 16.36
CA THR A 157 14.61 -12.31 17.37
C THR A 157 13.75 -11.21 17.99
N PHE A 158 14.28 -9.99 18.20
CA PHE A 158 13.55 -8.88 18.79
C PHE A 158 12.48 -8.29 17.85
N GLU A 159 12.54 -8.56 16.56
CA GLU A 159 11.53 -8.20 15.58
C GLU A 159 10.41 -9.25 15.45
N ALA A 160 10.47 -10.31 16.26
CA ALA A 160 9.55 -11.43 16.15
C ALA A 160 8.12 -11.09 16.52
N ARG A 161 7.93 -10.19 17.48
CA ARG A 161 6.63 -9.77 18.02
C ARG A 161 6.66 -8.34 18.50
N GLY A 162 5.49 -7.71 18.49
CA GLY A 162 5.28 -6.37 18.99
C GLY A 162 3.80 -6.00 18.86
N TYR A 163 3.55 -4.71 18.89
CA TYR A 163 2.22 -4.15 18.73
C TYR A 163 2.14 -3.40 17.40
N SER A 164 1.13 -3.71 16.60
CA SER A 164 0.66 -2.76 15.61
C SER A 164 -0.31 -1.78 16.27
N ALA A 165 -0.20 -0.51 15.96
CA ALA A 165 -1.09 0.51 16.47
C ALA A 165 -1.60 1.38 15.33
N TRP A 166 -2.91 1.60 15.29
CA TRP A 166 -3.55 2.47 14.32
C TRP A 166 -2.93 3.87 14.34
N ASP A 167 -2.65 4.40 13.17
CA ASP A 167 -2.26 5.79 12.96
C ASP A 167 -3.46 6.61 12.46
N PRO A 168 -4.13 7.37 13.31
CA PRO A 168 -5.30 8.15 12.92
C PRO A 168 -4.97 9.32 11.97
N SER A 169 -3.71 9.67 11.78
CA SER A 169 -3.30 10.70 10.82
C SER A 169 -3.36 10.23 9.37
N SER A 170 -3.47 8.93 9.16
CA SER A 170 -3.61 8.30 7.84
C SER A 170 -5.04 7.76 7.68
N PRO A 171 -5.75 8.09 6.58
CA PRO A 171 -7.10 7.58 6.37
C PRO A 171 -7.10 6.07 6.15
N VAL A 172 -8.13 5.39 6.63
CA VAL A 172 -8.40 3.99 6.30
C VAL A 172 -8.99 3.91 4.89
N PHE A 173 -8.77 2.79 4.22
CA PHE A 173 -9.21 2.59 2.84
C PHE A 173 -9.60 1.13 2.57
N ILE A 174 -10.32 0.91 1.49
CA ILE A 174 -10.70 -0.43 1.02
C ILE A 174 -9.79 -0.86 -0.13
N MET A 175 -9.23 -2.05 -0.02
CA MET A 175 -8.50 -2.72 -1.08
C MET A 175 -8.87 -4.20 -1.08
N ASP A 176 -9.26 -4.74 -2.24
CA ASP A 176 -9.62 -6.14 -2.43
C ASP A 176 -10.58 -6.71 -1.35
N GLY A 177 -11.66 -5.97 -1.05
CA GLY A 177 -12.66 -6.38 -0.06
C GLY A 177 -12.16 -6.38 1.39
N THR A 178 -11.08 -5.68 1.67
CA THR A 178 -10.47 -5.57 2.99
C THR A 178 -10.37 -4.12 3.44
N LEU A 179 -10.80 -3.82 4.65
CA LEU A 179 -10.53 -2.54 5.31
C LEU A 179 -9.07 -2.49 5.74
N CYS A 180 -8.26 -1.69 5.07
CA CYS A 180 -6.86 -1.45 5.39
C CYS A 180 -6.74 -0.33 6.42
N ILE A 181 -6.12 -0.62 7.56
CA ILE A 181 -5.92 0.29 8.69
C ILE A 181 -4.43 0.66 8.74
N PRO A 182 -4.04 1.85 8.26
CA PRO A 182 -2.65 2.29 8.35
C PRO A 182 -2.17 2.31 9.79
N SER A 183 -1.07 1.61 10.06
CA SER A 183 -0.58 1.35 11.41
C SER A 183 0.92 1.54 11.50
N VAL A 184 1.41 1.72 12.71
CA VAL A 184 2.81 1.60 13.09
C VAL A 184 3.04 0.24 13.75
N PHE A 185 4.28 -0.23 13.75
CA PHE A 185 4.66 -1.45 14.46
C PHE A 185 5.82 -1.15 15.43
N VAL A 186 5.63 -1.52 16.68
CA VAL A 186 6.59 -1.27 17.75
C VAL A 186 6.83 -2.53 18.58
N SER A 187 8.04 -2.67 19.12
CA SER A 187 8.37 -3.78 20.05
C SER A 187 7.59 -3.66 21.35
N TYR A 188 7.62 -4.71 22.16
CA TYR A 188 7.04 -4.68 23.51
C TYR A 188 7.72 -3.67 24.44
N THR A 189 8.94 -3.25 24.13
CA THR A 189 9.72 -2.26 24.86
C THR A 189 9.63 -0.86 24.28
N GLY A 190 8.92 -0.71 23.13
CA GLY A 190 8.59 0.59 22.51
C GLY A 190 9.53 1.06 21.40
N GLU A 191 10.47 0.21 20.97
CA GLU A 191 11.30 0.52 19.80
C GLU A 191 10.47 0.42 18.52
N ALA A 192 10.70 1.32 17.58
CA ALA A 192 10.08 1.23 16.26
C ALA A 192 10.63 0.03 15.49
N LEU A 193 9.73 -0.84 15.04
CA LEU A 193 10.04 -2.01 14.21
C LEU A 193 9.50 -1.84 12.78
N ASP A 194 9.13 -0.62 12.42
CA ASP A 194 8.66 -0.24 11.10
C ASP A 194 9.31 1.05 10.62
N THR A 195 9.02 1.45 9.39
CA THR A 195 9.53 2.67 8.78
C THR A 195 8.64 3.88 9.06
N LYS A 196 7.37 3.69 9.39
CA LYS A 196 6.40 4.77 9.59
C LYS A 196 6.57 5.48 10.93
N ALA A 197 6.81 4.75 12.03
CA ALA A 197 6.96 5.35 13.35
C ALA A 197 8.13 6.35 13.43
N PRO A 198 9.34 6.06 12.91
CA PRO A 198 10.41 7.05 12.82
C PRO A 198 10.03 8.26 11.96
N ASN A 199 9.34 8.05 10.85
CA ASN A 199 8.88 9.14 9.98
C ASN A 199 7.89 10.07 10.70
N LEU A 200 6.90 9.54 11.40
CA LEU A 200 5.95 10.34 12.18
C LEU A 200 6.65 11.14 13.30
N LYS A 201 7.62 10.53 13.98
CA LYS A 201 8.45 11.23 14.98
C LYS A 201 9.26 12.35 14.36
N SER A 202 9.86 12.15 13.20
CA SER A 202 10.65 13.18 12.51
C SER A 202 9.77 14.35 12.07
N MET A 203 8.56 14.07 11.56
CA MET A 203 7.59 15.11 11.17
C MET A 203 7.16 15.95 12.39
N HIS A 204 6.94 15.31 13.54
CA HIS A 204 6.59 16.02 14.78
C HIS A 204 7.72 16.93 15.23
N ALA A 205 8.93 16.42 15.34
CA ALA A 205 10.11 17.20 15.74
C ALA A 205 10.38 18.38 14.79
N LEU A 206 10.21 18.15 13.48
CA LEU A 206 10.36 19.20 12.48
C LEU A 206 9.26 20.26 12.62
N SER A 207 8.02 19.86 12.88
CA SER A 207 6.91 20.79 13.12
C SER A 207 7.20 21.68 14.34
N GLU A 208 7.66 21.13 15.46
CA GLU A 208 8.02 21.91 16.67
C GLU A 208 9.14 22.92 16.39
N ALA A 209 10.19 22.50 15.73
CA ALA A 209 11.29 23.38 15.36
C ALA A 209 10.84 24.49 14.39
N ALA A 210 10.05 24.15 13.38
CA ALA A 210 9.55 25.10 12.40
C ALA A 210 8.55 26.10 13.00
N VAL A 211 7.69 25.67 13.92
CA VAL A 211 6.79 26.56 14.68
C VAL A 211 7.60 27.58 15.48
N SER A 212 8.69 27.16 16.13
CA SER A 212 9.56 28.08 16.89
C SER A 212 10.14 29.19 16.02
N VAL A 213 10.49 28.87 14.76
CA VAL A 213 10.98 29.88 13.80
C VAL A 213 9.81 30.71 13.24
N ALA A 214 8.70 30.11 12.88
CA ALA A 214 7.54 30.79 12.32
C ALA A 214 6.95 31.81 13.32
N ASN A 215 6.97 31.50 14.62
CA ASN A 215 6.47 32.38 15.67
C ASN A 215 7.31 33.67 15.85
N LEU A 216 8.48 33.77 15.23
CA LEU A 216 9.22 35.05 15.13
C LEU A 216 8.53 36.03 14.18
N PHE A 217 7.64 35.55 13.32
CA PHE A 217 6.92 36.34 12.32
C PHE A 217 5.42 36.41 12.60
N ASP A 218 4.82 35.31 13.09
CA ASP A 218 3.40 35.21 13.44
C ASP A 218 3.23 34.26 14.66
N GLU A 219 2.91 34.83 15.82
CA GLU A 219 2.72 34.11 17.08
C GLU A 219 1.50 33.12 17.06
N ASN A 220 0.62 33.21 16.05
CA ASN A 220 -0.55 32.37 15.93
C ASN A 220 -0.27 31.02 15.27
N VAL A 221 0.93 30.79 14.71
CA VAL A 221 1.30 29.52 14.09
C VAL A 221 1.37 28.44 15.16
N LYS A 222 0.56 27.39 15.03
CA LYS A 222 0.48 26.26 15.98
C LYS A 222 1.05 24.96 15.46
N SER A 223 1.13 24.81 14.15
CA SER A 223 1.72 23.63 13.51
C SER A 223 2.27 23.95 12.13
N VAL A 224 3.30 23.24 11.73
CA VAL A 224 3.86 23.27 10.37
C VAL A 224 3.79 21.87 9.80
N LYS A 225 3.23 21.74 8.61
CA LYS A 225 3.12 20.45 7.91
C LYS A 225 4.19 20.37 6.82
N VAL A 226 4.83 19.20 6.76
CA VAL A 226 5.74 18.86 5.67
C VAL A 226 4.94 18.21 4.56
N ASN A 227 5.06 18.74 3.35
CA ASN A 227 4.50 18.13 2.17
C ASN A 227 5.61 17.45 1.38
N LEU A 228 5.36 16.22 0.96
CA LEU A 228 6.23 15.44 0.10
C LEU A 228 5.47 15.06 -1.17
N GLY A 229 6.05 15.35 -2.33
CA GLY A 229 5.60 14.82 -3.61
C GLY A 229 6.36 13.53 -3.89
N VAL A 230 5.65 12.44 -4.10
CA VAL A 230 6.22 11.14 -4.45
C VAL A 230 6.10 10.96 -5.96
N GLU A 231 7.19 10.52 -6.59
CA GLU A 231 7.22 10.13 -8.00
C GLU A 231 7.48 8.63 -8.10
N GLN A 232 6.80 7.99 -9.03
CA GLN A 232 7.04 6.60 -9.39
C GLN A 232 7.23 6.50 -10.90
N GLU A 233 8.27 5.81 -11.31
CA GLU A 233 8.52 5.46 -12.70
C GLU A 233 8.26 3.97 -12.92
N TYR A 234 7.40 3.64 -13.87
CA TYR A 234 7.09 2.27 -14.23
C TYR A 234 6.68 2.16 -15.69
N PHE A 235 6.80 0.97 -16.23
CA PHE A 235 6.32 0.62 -17.56
C PHE A 235 5.08 -0.26 -17.44
N LEU A 236 4.04 0.08 -18.19
CA LEU A 236 2.90 -0.81 -18.37
C LEU A 236 3.23 -1.84 -19.45
N VAL A 237 3.04 -3.09 -19.11
CA VAL A 237 3.24 -4.23 -20.01
C VAL A 237 1.96 -5.02 -20.10
N ASP A 238 1.53 -5.38 -21.30
CA ASP A 238 0.38 -6.27 -21.46
C ASP A 238 0.63 -7.61 -20.76
N GLU A 239 -0.37 -8.11 -20.06
CA GLU A 239 -0.28 -9.35 -19.28
C GLU A 239 0.15 -10.54 -20.14
N SER A 240 -0.35 -10.62 -21.37
CA SER A 240 0.06 -11.67 -22.31
C SER A 240 1.54 -11.62 -22.66
N LEU A 241 2.08 -10.42 -22.85
CA LEU A 241 3.52 -10.21 -23.08
C LEU A 241 4.36 -10.47 -21.83
N TYR A 242 3.84 -10.11 -20.65
CA TYR A 242 4.46 -10.44 -19.37
C TYR A 242 4.55 -11.96 -19.18
N ASN A 243 3.47 -12.69 -19.45
CA ASN A 243 3.43 -14.15 -19.34
C ASN A 243 4.31 -14.87 -20.38
N ALA A 244 4.60 -14.25 -21.51
CA ALA A 244 5.55 -14.77 -22.50
C ALA A 244 7.02 -14.56 -22.08
N ARG A 245 7.29 -13.79 -21.01
CA ARG A 245 8.63 -13.48 -20.50
C ARG A 245 8.85 -14.14 -19.13
N PRO A 246 9.52 -15.30 -19.07
CA PRO A 246 9.72 -16.03 -17.82
C PRO A 246 10.52 -15.24 -16.77
N ASP A 247 11.43 -14.37 -17.19
CA ASP A 247 12.17 -13.51 -16.28
C ASP A 247 11.27 -12.49 -15.57
N LEU A 248 10.34 -11.85 -16.29
CA LEU A 248 9.36 -10.93 -15.70
C LEU A 248 8.39 -11.68 -14.79
N MET A 249 7.84 -12.80 -15.26
CA MET A 249 6.87 -13.59 -14.52
C MET A 249 7.43 -14.17 -13.21
N LEU A 250 8.67 -14.66 -13.23
CA LEU A 250 9.28 -15.33 -12.08
C LEU A 250 10.01 -14.40 -11.12
N SER A 251 10.53 -13.26 -11.60
CA SER A 251 11.35 -12.37 -10.79
C SER A 251 10.80 -10.94 -10.66
N GLY A 252 9.75 -10.58 -11.42
CA GLY A 252 9.22 -9.23 -11.44
C GLY A 252 10.14 -8.18 -12.07
N ARG A 253 11.23 -8.61 -12.71
CA ARG A 253 12.21 -7.72 -13.33
C ARG A 253 12.81 -8.32 -14.60
N THR A 254 13.40 -7.47 -15.43
CA THR A 254 14.16 -7.92 -16.59
C THR A 254 15.48 -8.58 -16.14
N VAL A 255 15.63 -9.86 -16.43
CA VAL A 255 16.85 -10.64 -16.20
C VAL A 255 17.45 -11.07 -17.52
N ILE A 256 16.59 -11.36 -18.51
CA ILE A 256 16.96 -11.76 -19.86
C ILE A 256 16.82 -10.54 -20.76
N GLY A 257 17.92 -10.02 -21.25
CA GLY A 257 17.97 -8.83 -22.07
C GLY A 257 19.14 -7.94 -21.67
N HIS A 258 19.26 -6.81 -22.30
CA HIS A 258 20.41 -5.94 -22.10
C HIS A 258 20.13 -4.83 -21.09
N THR A 259 19.33 -3.85 -21.46
CA THR A 259 19.01 -2.69 -20.63
C THR A 259 17.49 -2.54 -20.53
N SER A 260 17.03 -1.63 -19.70
CA SER A 260 15.62 -1.23 -19.72
C SER A 260 15.22 -0.73 -21.12
N ALA A 261 13.92 -0.89 -21.46
CA ALA A 261 13.42 -0.55 -22.78
C ALA A 261 13.67 0.91 -23.19
N LYS A 262 13.76 1.80 -22.20
CA LYS A 262 13.96 3.22 -22.46
C LYS A 262 15.38 3.71 -22.30
N ASP A 263 16.21 3.00 -21.57
CA ASP A 263 17.49 3.56 -21.17
C ASP A 263 17.36 5.00 -20.60
N GLN A 264 18.47 5.67 -20.34
CA GLN A 264 18.44 7.06 -19.87
C GLN A 264 18.46 8.02 -21.06
N GLN A 265 17.37 8.08 -21.81
CA GLN A 265 17.21 8.99 -22.91
C GLN A 265 16.64 10.31 -22.40
N LEU A 266 17.42 11.36 -22.41
CA LEU A 266 17.08 12.64 -21.81
C LEU A 266 15.81 13.29 -22.35
N GLU A 267 15.41 13.00 -23.57
CA GLU A 267 14.31 13.67 -24.27
C GLU A 267 13.03 12.84 -24.35
N ASP A 268 13.07 11.58 -23.94
CA ASP A 268 11.95 10.64 -24.12
C ASP A 268 10.88 10.74 -23.03
N HIS A 269 11.17 11.37 -21.89
CA HIS A 269 10.29 11.33 -20.72
C HIS A 269 9.17 12.36 -20.76
N TYR A 270 9.34 13.45 -21.49
CA TYR A 270 8.43 14.59 -21.43
C TYR A 270 7.77 14.93 -22.78
N PHE A 271 8.13 14.23 -23.83
CA PHE A 271 7.65 14.50 -25.18
C PHE A 271 6.85 13.32 -25.72
N GLY A 272 5.66 13.60 -26.20
CA GLY A 272 4.76 12.63 -26.80
C GLY A 272 3.39 12.60 -26.11
N ALA A 273 2.40 12.12 -26.85
CA ALA A 273 1.06 11.92 -26.31
C ALA A 273 1.02 10.69 -25.42
N ILE A 274 0.33 10.79 -24.30
CA ILE A 274 0.06 9.63 -23.44
C ILE A 274 -0.95 8.72 -24.16
N PRO A 275 -0.65 7.44 -24.41
CA PRO A 275 -1.60 6.52 -24.99
C PRO A 275 -2.88 6.40 -24.15
N SER A 276 -4.03 6.29 -24.79
CA SER A 276 -5.33 6.20 -24.11
C SER A 276 -5.42 5.06 -23.09
N ARG A 277 -4.77 3.93 -23.35
CA ARG A 277 -4.69 2.80 -22.41
C ARG A 277 -3.95 3.18 -21.11
N VAL A 278 -2.88 3.95 -21.23
CA VAL A 278 -2.13 4.44 -20.06
C VAL A 278 -2.97 5.44 -19.27
N ILE A 279 -3.68 6.34 -19.95
CA ILE A 279 -4.61 7.28 -19.30
C ILE A 279 -5.72 6.51 -18.56
N SER A 280 -6.31 5.49 -19.18
CA SER A 280 -7.34 4.66 -18.52
C SER A 280 -6.79 3.99 -17.26
N PHE A 281 -5.60 3.40 -17.34
CA PHE A 281 -4.94 2.82 -16.16
C PHE A 281 -4.69 3.88 -15.07
N MET A 282 -4.19 5.06 -15.43
CA MET A 282 -3.92 6.12 -14.47
C MET A 282 -5.18 6.67 -13.79
N LYS A 283 -6.33 6.59 -14.45
CA LYS A 283 -7.61 6.98 -13.84
C LYS A 283 -8.14 5.92 -12.88
N ASP A 284 -7.86 4.65 -13.15
CA ASP A 284 -8.29 3.53 -12.34
C ASP A 284 -7.41 3.36 -11.08
N PHE A 285 -6.15 3.67 -11.19
CA PHE A 285 -5.15 3.65 -10.12
C PHE A 285 -5.22 4.88 -9.21
#